data_911bf3a35f8f58cd5def712bb9a1fcf3
#
_entry.id   911bf3a35f8f58cd5def712bb9a1fcf3
#
_cell.length_a   1.000
_cell.length_b   1.000
_cell.length_c   1.000
_cell.angle_alpha   90.00
_cell.angle_beta   90.00
_cell.angle_gamma   90.00
#
_symmetry.space_group_name_H-M   'P 1'
#
loop_
_entity.id
_entity.type
_entity.pdbx_description
1 polymer ?
#
loop_
_entity_poly.entity_id
_entity_poly.type
_entity_poly.pdbx_seq_one_letter_code
_entity_poly.pdbx_strand_id
1 'polypeptide(L)'
;MIDGVESVVLSPRLRAVADLIPECDTVIDVGSDHGLLGSYCLSFGICRYVIATDIHEGPAMRTLQQMKEYRDHCEIKVTDGLSGISLKAGMNAAIAGMGGLEISKILKNALFSDERIPKGMKFILQPQKSHYELRAFLSANGFAIQKERIVIEKERFFYTIILAVYTGDAYDLSEEEKYLGPVLLKTRPENYLKYIAHEKEVFLKRSLGDPKCAEILKNWEKYL
;
A
#
# COMPACT_ATOMS: atom_id res chain seq x y z
N MET A 1 -13.21 3.50 21.49
CA MET A 1 -13.59 2.09 21.24
C MET A 1 -15.10 2.04 21.24
N ILE A 2 -15.70 1.43 20.23
CA ILE A 2 -17.15 1.18 20.21
C ILE A 2 -17.33 -0.09 21.05
N ASP A 3 -18.00 0.03 22.22
CA ASP A 3 -18.17 -1.08 23.16
C ASP A 3 -19.02 -2.20 22.54
N GLY A 4 -18.51 -3.44 22.62
CA GLY A 4 -19.27 -4.65 22.24
C GLY A 4 -18.95 -5.25 20.86
N VAL A 5 -17.98 -4.72 20.10
CA VAL A 5 -17.59 -5.29 18.81
C VAL A 5 -16.44 -6.30 19.00
N GLU A 6 -16.60 -7.51 18.44
CA GLU A 6 -15.52 -8.52 18.44
C GLU A 6 -14.26 -7.96 17.77
N SER A 7 -13.11 -8.17 18.37
CA SER A 7 -11.82 -7.71 17.86
C SER A 7 -11.50 -8.39 16.52
N VAL A 8 -11.41 -7.60 15.45
CA VAL A 8 -11.01 -8.09 14.13
C VAL A 8 -9.55 -8.53 14.16
N VAL A 9 -9.29 -9.78 13.84
CA VAL A 9 -7.93 -10.32 13.72
C VAL A 9 -7.44 -10.17 12.29
N LEU A 10 -6.37 -9.41 12.10
CA LEU A 10 -5.73 -9.23 10.80
C LEU A 10 -4.59 -10.23 10.62
N SER A 11 -4.34 -10.63 9.35
CA SER A 11 -3.08 -11.32 9.00
C SER A 11 -1.88 -10.42 9.30
N PRO A 12 -0.66 -10.97 9.49
CA PRO A 12 0.54 -10.17 9.72
C PRO A 12 0.75 -9.08 8.66
N ARG A 13 0.50 -9.41 7.38
CA ARG A 13 0.57 -8.48 6.25
C ARG A 13 -0.43 -7.32 6.40
N LEU A 14 -1.69 -7.63 6.65
CA LEU A 14 -2.74 -6.61 6.75
C LEU A 14 -2.59 -5.80 8.04
N ARG A 15 -2.11 -6.42 9.12
CA ARG A 15 -1.77 -5.74 10.36
C ARG A 15 -0.66 -4.69 10.14
N ALA A 16 0.38 -5.04 9.39
CA ALA A 16 1.45 -4.10 9.06
C ALA A 16 0.99 -2.94 8.17
N VAL A 17 -0.04 -3.15 7.33
CA VAL A 17 -0.72 -2.05 6.61
C VAL A 17 -1.42 -1.13 7.60
N ALA A 18 -2.24 -1.68 8.50
CA ALA A 18 -2.95 -0.91 9.53
C ALA A 18 -2.00 -0.10 10.42
N ASP A 19 -0.89 -0.70 10.86
CA ASP A 19 0.12 -0.06 11.71
C ASP A 19 0.82 1.13 11.04
N LEU A 20 0.80 1.21 9.70
CA LEU A 20 1.36 2.34 8.97
C LEU A 20 0.33 3.43 8.64
N ILE A 21 -0.96 3.20 8.90
CA ILE A 21 -1.99 4.23 8.74
C ILE A 21 -1.87 5.22 9.90
N PRO A 22 -1.50 6.48 9.68
CA PRO A 22 -1.54 7.47 10.74
C PRO A 22 -2.99 7.81 11.09
N GLU A 23 -3.24 8.21 12.34
CA GLU A 23 -4.55 8.72 12.75
C GLU A 23 -5.06 9.78 11.76
N CYS A 24 -6.34 9.66 11.39
CA CYS A 24 -6.98 10.52 10.41
C CYS A 24 -8.50 10.55 10.62
N ASP A 25 -9.17 11.45 9.93
CA ASP A 25 -10.63 11.50 9.97
C ASP A 25 -11.24 10.32 9.21
N THR A 26 -10.72 10.04 8.02
CA THR A 26 -11.27 8.99 7.14
C THR A 26 -10.17 8.12 6.54
N VAL A 27 -10.36 6.82 6.58
CA VAL A 27 -9.58 5.85 5.80
C VAL A 27 -10.38 5.41 4.58
N ILE A 28 -9.77 5.49 3.41
CA ILE A 28 -10.31 4.90 2.18
C ILE A 28 -9.65 3.53 2.01
N ASP A 29 -10.41 2.45 2.14
CA ASP A 29 -9.97 1.05 1.99
C ASP A 29 -10.29 0.58 0.57
N VAL A 30 -9.29 0.62 -0.31
CA VAL A 30 -9.46 0.35 -1.75
C VAL A 30 -9.25 -1.13 -2.05
N GLY A 31 -10.26 -1.76 -2.63
CA GLY A 31 -10.29 -3.22 -2.83
C GLY A 31 -10.47 -3.94 -1.50
N SER A 32 -11.45 -3.50 -0.73
CA SER A 32 -11.68 -3.91 0.65
C SER A 32 -11.98 -5.40 0.82
N ASP A 33 -12.57 -6.05 -0.20
CA ASP A 33 -12.94 -7.47 -0.31
C ASP A 33 -13.80 -7.99 0.85
N HIS A 34 -13.30 -7.97 2.08
CA HIS A 34 -13.99 -8.45 3.29
C HIS A 34 -14.16 -7.38 4.37
N GLY A 35 -13.76 -6.12 4.16
CA GLY A 35 -13.91 -5.04 5.15
C GLY A 35 -13.08 -5.18 6.42
N LEU A 36 -12.10 -6.09 6.45
CA LEU A 36 -11.33 -6.37 7.65
C LEU A 36 -10.45 -5.20 8.07
N LEU A 37 -9.78 -4.54 7.12
CA LEU A 37 -8.92 -3.39 7.41
C LEU A 37 -9.74 -2.20 7.91
N GLY A 38 -10.84 -1.88 7.22
CA GLY A 38 -11.76 -0.81 7.63
C GLY A 38 -12.33 -1.03 9.02
N SER A 39 -12.85 -2.25 9.29
CA SER A 39 -13.35 -2.62 10.62
C SER A 39 -12.27 -2.50 11.70
N TYR A 40 -11.05 -2.94 11.41
CA TYR A 40 -9.92 -2.81 12.33
C TYR A 40 -9.63 -1.34 12.63
N CYS A 41 -9.55 -0.48 11.60
CA CYS A 41 -9.28 0.95 11.78
C CYS A 41 -10.31 1.63 12.66
N LEU A 42 -11.59 1.31 12.52
CA LEU A 42 -12.66 1.83 13.38
C LEU A 42 -12.58 1.29 14.81
N SER A 43 -12.35 -0.02 14.99
CA SER A 43 -12.26 -0.66 16.32
C SER A 43 -11.15 -0.08 17.18
N PHE A 44 -10.01 0.24 16.55
CA PHE A 44 -8.83 0.75 17.26
C PHE A 44 -8.71 2.28 17.22
N GLY A 45 -9.72 3.00 16.70
CA GLY A 45 -9.74 4.46 16.69
C GLY A 45 -8.68 5.09 15.77
N ILE A 46 -8.18 4.35 14.77
CA ILE A 46 -7.23 4.87 13.76
C ILE A 46 -7.92 5.93 12.90
N CYS A 47 -9.22 5.76 12.64
CA CYS A 47 -10.05 6.74 11.96
C CYS A 47 -11.45 6.80 12.59
N ARG A 48 -12.21 7.84 12.22
CA ARG A 48 -13.60 8.02 12.62
C ARG A 48 -14.59 7.50 11.59
N TYR A 49 -14.12 7.42 10.34
CA TYR A 49 -14.95 7.02 9.21
C TYR A 49 -14.16 6.18 8.21
N VAL A 50 -14.82 5.26 7.54
CA VAL A 50 -14.23 4.41 6.50
C VAL A 50 -15.05 4.54 5.22
N ILE A 51 -14.37 4.74 4.09
CA ILE A 51 -14.93 4.56 2.75
C ILE A 51 -14.28 3.30 2.18
N ALA A 52 -15.05 2.22 2.09
CA ALA A 52 -14.57 0.97 1.51
C ALA A 52 -15.01 0.88 0.04
N THR A 53 -14.08 0.57 -0.86
CA THR A 53 -14.39 0.43 -2.28
C THR A 53 -14.05 -0.94 -2.80
N ASP A 54 -14.83 -1.44 -3.74
CA ASP A 54 -14.52 -2.61 -4.53
C ASP A 54 -15.12 -2.46 -5.93
N ILE A 55 -14.50 -3.06 -6.94
CA ILE A 55 -15.00 -2.99 -8.32
C ILE A 55 -16.19 -3.94 -8.55
N HIS A 56 -16.37 -4.92 -7.67
CA HIS A 56 -17.41 -5.95 -7.78
C HIS A 56 -18.42 -5.87 -6.64
N GLU A 57 -19.69 -6.07 -6.94
CA GLU A 57 -20.78 -6.07 -5.96
C GLU A 57 -20.62 -7.17 -4.88
N GLY A 58 -20.14 -8.37 -5.26
CA GLY A 58 -19.98 -9.48 -4.32
C GLY A 58 -19.05 -9.16 -3.15
N PRO A 59 -17.80 -8.71 -3.40
CA PRO A 59 -16.90 -8.19 -2.36
C PRO A 59 -17.50 -7.04 -1.57
N ALA A 60 -18.12 -6.06 -2.22
CA ALA A 60 -18.76 -4.93 -1.55
C ALA A 60 -19.86 -5.38 -0.57
N MET A 61 -20.65 -6.39 -0.93
CA MET A 61 -21.66 -6.98 -0.05
C MET A 61 -21.05 -7.70 1.15
N ARG A 62 -19.91 -8.41 0.98
CA ARG A 62 -19.18 -9.02 2.10
C ARG A 62 -18.65 -7.94 3.06
N THR A 63 -18.10 -6.87 2.52
CA THR A 63 -17.66 -5.70 3.28
C THR A 63 -18.81 -5.09 4.08
N LEU A 64 -19.97 -4.89 3.47
CA LEU A 64 -21.16 -4.38 4.14
C LEU A 64 -21.59 -5.27 5.31
N GLN A 65 -21.60 -6.59 5.10
CA GLN A 65 -21.93 -7.56 6.16
C GLN A 65 -20.90 -7.52 7.31
N GLN A 66 -19.61 -7.46 7.00
CA GLN A 66 -18.53 -7.38 8.00
C GLN A 66 -18.63 -6.09 8.82
N MET A 67 -18.92 -4.97 8.15
CA MET A 67 -18.98 -3.64 8.77
C MET A 67 -20.36 -3.25 9.29
N LYS A 68 -21.30 -4.19 9.41
CA LYS A 68 -22.70 -3.92 9.83
C LYS A 68 -22.83 -3.18 11.17
N GLU A 69 -21.91 -3.45 12.12
CA GLU A 69 -21.87 -2.77 13.43
C GLU A 69 -21.33 -1.35 13.35
N TYR A 70 -20.71 -0.99 12.23
CA TYR A 70 -20.10 0.33 11.95
C TYR A 70 -20.88 1.13 10.88
N ARG A 71 -22.14 0.76 10.56
CA ARG A 71 -22.92 1.36 9.45
C ARG A 71 -22.99 2.89 9.47
N ASP A 72 -22.97 3.51 10.67
CA ASP A 72 -23.04 4.96 10.81
C ASP A 72 -21.63 5.61 10.68
N HIS A 73 -20.58 4.79 10.58
CA HIS A 73 -19.17 5.18 10.47
C HIS A 73 -18.49 4.67 9.19
N CYS A 74 -19.26 4.15 8.23
CA CYS A 74 -18.70 3.69 6.97
C CYS A 74 -19.65 3.90 5.79
N GLU A 75 -19.05 4.01 4.62
CA GLU A 75 -19.71 3.98 3.31
C GLU A 75 -19.04 2.90 2.45
N ILE A 76 -19.84 2.06 1.81
CA ILE A 76 -19.34 1.04 0.89
C ILE A 76 -19.75 1.43 -0.53
N LYS A 77 -18.76 1.52 -1.44
CA LYS A 77 -18.97 1.91 -2.84
C LYS A 77 -18.51 0.82 -3.80
N VAL A 78 -19.35 0.50 -4.77
CA VAL A 78 -18.95 -0.30 -5.93
C VAL A 78 -18.38 0.65 -6.96
N THR A 79 -17.03 0.71 -7.04
CA THR A 79 -16.32 1.64 -7.92
C THR A 79 -14.88 1.19 -8.19
N ASP A 80 -14.27 1.67 -9.29
CA ASP A 80 -12.87 1.38 -9.63
C ASP A 80 -11.93 2.29 -8.81
N GLY A 81 -11.30 1.70 -7.81
CA GLY A 81 -10.27 2.35 -7.01
C GLY A 81 -10.79 3.57 -6.22
N LEU A 82 -10.32 4.75 -6.60
CA LEU A 82 -10.67 6.04 -5.98
C LEU A 82 -11.69 6.85 -6.79
N SER A 83 -12.26 6.28 -7.86
CA SER A 83 -13.18 6.99 -8.75
C SER A 83 -14.46 7.43 -8.01
N GLY A 84 -14.89 8.66 -8.21
CA GLY A 84 -16.08 9.23 -7.59
C GLY A 84 -15.99 9.43 -6.08
N ILE A 85 -14.77 9.45 -5.52
CA ILE A 85 -14.52 9.77 -4.12
C ILE A 85 -13.94 11.19 -4.06
N SER A 86 -14.65 12.09 -3.40
CA SER A 86 -14.15 13.44 -3.15
C SER A 86 -13.03 13.39 -2.12
N LEU A 87 -11.78 13.44 -2.59
CA LEU A 87 -10.59 13.38 -1.75
C LEU A 87 -10.39 14.70 -1.00
N LYS A 88 -10.24 14.64 0.33
CA LYS A 88 -10.13 15.82 1.20
C LYS A 88 -8.93 15.70 2.13
N ALA A 89 -8.47 16.84 2.64
CA ALA A 89 -7.52 16.87 3.74
C ALA A 89 -8.08 16.11 4.95
N GLY A 90 -7.22 15.37 5.66
CA GLY A 90 -7.63 14.50 6.77
C GLY A 90 -7.99 13.07 6.35
N MET A 91 -8.00 12.77 5.04
CA MET A 91 -8.17 11.42 4.52
C MET A 91 -6.82 10.75 4.25
N ASN A 92 -6.77 9.44 4.47
CA ASN A 92 -5.69 8.58 4.01
C ASN A 92 -6.28 7.41 3.21
N ALA A 93 -5.53 6.86 2.25
CA ALA A 93 -5.97 5.71 1.47
C ALA A 93 -5.06 4.51 1.71
N ALA A 94 -5.65 3.32 1.87
CA ALA A 94 -4.95 2.05 1.89
C ALA A 94 -5.31 1.27 0.63
N ILE A 95 -4.30 0.77 -0.11
CA ILE A 95 -4.45 -0.06 -1.30
C ILE A 95 -3.57 -1.29 -1.11
N ALA A 96 -4.16 -2.39 -0.70
CA ALA A 96 -3.43 -3.59 -0.31
C ALA A 96 -3.84 -4.83 -1.11
N GLY A 97 -2.87 -5.74 -1.35
CA GLY A 97 -3.18 -7.01 -2.00
C GLY A 97 -3.26 -6.95 -3.53
N MET A 98 -2.89 -5.84 -4.15
CA MET A 98 -2.93 -5.62 -5.60
C MET A 98 -1.54 -5.65 -6.23
N GLY A 99 -1.46 -5.78 -7.56
CA GLY A 99 -0.21 -5.60 -8.27
C GLY A 99 0.24 -4.13 -8.28
N GLY A 100 1.56 -3.87 -8.24
CA GLY A 100 2.10 -2.50 -8.26
C GLY A 100 1.66 -1.69 -9.48
N LEU A 101 1.53 -2.32 -10.64
CA LEU A 101 0.99 -1.66 -11.85
C LEU A 101 -0.49 -1.27 -11.68
N GLU A 102 -1.29 -2.11 -11.00
CA GLU A 102 -2.69 -1.79 -10.72
C GLU A 102 -2.82 -0.65 -9.73
N ILE A 103 -2.01 -0.68 -8.66
CA ILE A 103 -1.92 0.44 -7.70
C ILE A 103 -1.54 1.74 -8.45
N SER A 104 -0.52 1.67 -9.32
CA SER A 104 -0.09 2.84 -10.12
C SER A 104 -1.21 3.36 -11.02
N LYS A 105 -2.02 2.47 -11.62
CA LYS A 105 -3.17 2.85 -12.44
C LYS A 105 -4.25 3.57 -11.62
N ILE A 106 -4.59 3.04 -10.43
CA ILE A 106 -5.55 3.68 -9.51
C ILE A 106 -5.09 5.09 -9.12
N LEU A 107 -3.81 5.23 -8.72
CA LEU A 107 -3.25 6.53 -8.36
C LEU A 107 -3.18 7.48 -9.55
N LYS A 108 -2.83 6.98 -10.74
CA LYS A 108 -2.83 7.77 -11.98
C LYS A 108 -4.22 8.29 -12.30
N ASN A 109 -5.25 7.45 -12.23
CA ASN A 109 -6.63 7.86 -12.47
C ASN A 109 -7.06 8.96 -11.49
N ALA A 110 -6.69 8.84 -10.21
CA ALA A 110 -6.98 9.86 -9.20
C ALA A 110 -6.23 11.18 -9.45
N LEU A 111 -5.00 11.14 -9.98
CA LEU A 111 -4.24 12.35 -10.34
C LEU A 111 -4.88 13.15 -11.49
N PHE A 112 -5.51 12.45 -12.45
CA PHE A 112 -6.12 13.06 -13.64
C PHE A 112 -7.63 13.23 -13.53
N SER A 113 -8.23 12.89 -12.37
CA SER A 113 -9.64 13.17 -12.11
C SER A 113 -9.86 14.66 -11.81
N ASP A 114 -11.11 15.10 -11.91
CA ASP A 114 -11.51 16.46 -11.51
C ASP A 114 -11.31 16.69 -10.00
N GLU A 115 -11.29 15.62 -9.23
CA GLU A 115 -11.04 15.62 -7.79
C GLU A 115 -9.55 15.41 -7.52
N ARG A 116 -8.84 16.52 -7.35
CA ARG A 116 -7.39 16.51 -7.12
C ARG A 116 -7.03 15.88 -5.79
N ILE A 117 -5.96 15.07 -5.78
CA ILE A 117 -5.37 14.55 -4.56
C ILE A 117 -4.85 15.72 -3.71
N PRO A 118 -5.30 15.89 -2.44
CA PRO A 118 -4.79 16.94 -1.57
C PRO A 118 -3.32 16.72 -1.23
N LYS A 119 -2.50 17.79 -1.26
CA LYS A 119 -1.13 17.72 -0.77
C LYS A 119 -1.13 17.30 0.71
N GLY A 120 -0.23 16.39 1.07
CA GLY A 120 -0.13 15.81 2.41
C GLY A 120 -0.99 14.57 2.63
N MET A 121 -1.89 14.20 1.70
CA MET A 121 -2.62 12.94 1.77
C MET A 121 -1.67 11.74 1.72
N LYS A 122 -1.90 10.78 2.58
CA LYS A 122 -1.05 9.60 2.72
C LYS A 122 -1.69 8.38 2.09
N PHE A 123 -0.84 7.56 1.47
CA PHE A 123 -1.20 6.32 0.81
C PHE A 123 -0.40 5.18 1.41
N ILE A 124 -1.09 4.17 1.92
CA ILE A 124 -0.48 2.95 2.45
C ILE A 124 -0.68 1.87 1.41
N LEU A 125 0.42 1.51 0.74
CA LEU A 125 0.42 0.68 -0.44
C LEU A 125 1.08 -0.65 -0.13
N GLN A 126 0.40 -1.76 -0.46
CA GLN A 126 0.98 -3.08 -0.32
C GLN A 126 0.92 -3.83 -1.66
N PRO A 127 1.95 -3.69 -2.50
CA PRO A 127 2.06 -4.40 -3.76
C PRO A 127 2.35 -5.88 -3.55
N GLN A 128 1.71 -6.75 -4.37
CA GLN A 128 2.00 -8.20 -4.43
C GLN A 128 3.13 -8.52 -5.42
N LYS A 129 3.37 -7.65 -6.38
CA LYS A 129 4.36 -7.73 -7.45
C LYS A 129 4.59 -6.36 -8.05
N SER A 130 5.58 -6.23 -8.95
CA SER A 130 5.87 -4.97 -9.67
C SER A 130 6.24 -3.81 -8.71
N HIS A 131 7.08 -4.12 -7.73
CA HIS A 131 7.56 -3.13 -6.75
C HIS A 131 8.40 -2.04 -7.39
N TYR A 132 9.23 -2.39 -8.37
CA TYR A 132 10.06 -1.48 -9.14
C TYR A 132 9.18 -0.43 -9.86
N GLU A 133 8.20 -0.90 -10.62
CA GLU A 133 7.33 -0.04 -11.43
C GLU A 133 6.49 0.88 -10.53
N LEU A 134 6.04 0.38 -9.37
CA LEU A 134 5.31 1.19 -8.42
C LEU A 134 6.18 2.31 -7.84
N ARG A 135 7.39 2.01 -7.37
CA ARG A 135 8.29 3.04 -6.83
C ARG A 135 8.70 4.06 -7.87
N ALA A 136 8.98 3.62 -9.11
CA ALA A 136 9.24 4.52 -10.24
C ALA A 136 8.05 5.43 -10.52
N PHE A 137 6.82 4.90 -10.50
CA PHE A 137 5.61 5.70 -10.66
C PHE A 137 5.45 6.72 -9.53
N LEU A 138 5.62 6.30 -8.28
CA LEU A 138 5.46 7.17 -7.11
C LEU A 138 6.40 8.36 -7.17
N SER A 139 7.70 8.12 -7.41
CA SER A 139 8.70 9.19 -7.47
C SER A 139 8.46 10.17 -8.63
N ALA A 140 8.12 9.65 -9.80
CA ALA A 140 7.86 10.47 -10.98
C ALA A 140 6.57 11.31 -10.90
N ASN A 141 5.63 10.94 -10.02
CA ASN A 141 4.31 11.59 -9.93
C ASN A 141 4.08 12.30 -8.58
N GLY A 142 5.14 12.64 -7.86
CA GLY A 142 5.06 13.47 -6.67
C GLY A 142 4.52 12.77 -5.41
N PHE A 143 4.71 11.45 -5.31
CA PHE A 143 4.44 10.68 -4.10
C PHE A 143 5.74 10.37 -3.37
N ALA A 144 6.06 11.13 -2.33
CA ALA A 144 7.26 10.93 -1.52
C ALA A 144 7.15 9.65 -0.66
N ILE A 145 8.03 8.68 -0.89
CA ILE A 145 8.11 7.45 -0.08
C ILE A 145 8.73 7.81 1.28
N GLN A 146 7.93 7.77 2.34
CA GLN A 146 8.35 8.16 3.69
C GLN A 146 8.73 6.97 4.58
N LYS A 147 8.01 5.85 4.45
CA LYS A 147 8.29 4.64 5.22
C LYS A 147 8.13 3.42 4.33
N GLU A 148 8.94 2.42 4.60
CA GLU A 148 8.79 1.08 4.03
C GLU A 148 8.96 0.05 5.15
N ARG A 149 8.19 -1.02 5.10
CA ARG A 149 8.25 -2.12 6.06
C ARG A 149 8.30 -3.46 5.33
N ILE A 150 9.09 -4.38 5.84
CA ILE A 150 9.14 -5.76 5.38
C ILE A 150 8.30 -6.62 6.31
N VAL A 151 7.45 -7.46 5.75
CA VAL A 151 6.70 -8.49 6.47
C VAL A 151 6.98 -9.85 5.84
N ILE A 152 7.26 -10.83 6.67
CA ILE A 152 7.45 -12.21 6.23
C ILE A 152 6.31 -13.05 6.79
N GLU A 153 5.56 -13.70 5.91
CA GLU A 153 4.53 -14.67 6.30
C GLU A 153 4.97 -16.10 5.92
N LYS A 154 4.72 -17.04 6.82
CA LYS A 154 5.02 -18.47 6.62
C LYS A 154 6.48 -18.71 6.17
N GLU A 155 7.42 -17.88 6.63
CA GLU A 155 8.87 -17.92 6.37
C GLU A 155 9.30 -17.85 4.89
N ARG A 156 8.37 -17.69 3.97
CA ARG A 156 8.62 -17.73 2.52
C ARG A 156 7.96 -16.61 1.70
N PHE A 157 6.95 -15.94 2.24
CA PHE A 157 6.28 -14.85 1.55
C PHE A 157 6.78 -13.52 2.07
N PHE A 158 7.45 -12.78 1.22
CA PHE A 158 7.99 -11.45 1.52
C PHE A 158 7.05 -10.39 0.97
N TYR A 159 6.60 -9.51 1.85
CA TYR A 159 5.76 -8.38 1.47
C TYR A 159 6.42 -7.08 1.88
N THR A 160 6.31 -6.07 1.03
CA THR A 160 6.67 -4.70 1.39
C THR A 160 5.42 -3.85 1.52
N ILE A 161 5.39 -3.01 2.54
CA ILE A 161 4.36 -2.00 2.73
C ILE A 161 5.02 -0.63 2.61
N ILE A 162 4.45 0.24 1.79
CA ILE A 162 4.97 1.56 1.48
C ILE A 162 4.00 2.61 2.02
N LEU A 163 4.48 3.53 2.86
CA LEU A 163 3.78 4.77 3.17
C LEU A 163 4.33 5.86 2.26
N ALA A 164 3.50 6.34 1.35
CA ALA A 164 3.79 7.46 0.46
C ALA A 164 2.90 8.65 0.77
N VAL A 165 3.45 9.86 0.63
CA VAL A 165 2.72 11.13 0.84
C VAL A 165 2.68 11.89 -0.48
N TYR A 166 1.51 12.33 -0.90
CA TYR A 166 1.39 13.16 -2.08
C TYR A 166 1.87 14.57 -1.79
N THR A 167 2.96 14.98 -2.43
CA THR A 167 3.56 16.31 -2.34
C THR A 167 3.31 17.13 -3.60
N GLY A 168 3.09 16.43 -4.72
CA GLY A 168 3.03 17.02 -6.07
C GLY A 168 4.40 17.28 -6.69
N ASP A 169 5.49 17.02 -5.96
CA ASP A 169 6.86 17.29 -6.41
C ASP A 169 7.54 15.97 -6.79
N ALA A 170 7.85 15.80 -8.09
CA ALA A 170 8.56 14.63 -8.59
C ALA A 170 10.02 14.64 -8.12
N TYR A 171 10.61 13.44 -7.98
CA TYR A 171 12.02 13.25 -7.63
C TYR A 171 12.56 11.98 -8.27
N ASP A 172 13.88 11.86 -8.34
CA ASP A 172 14.53 10.71 -8.93
C ASP A 172 14.89 9.66 -7.87
N LEU A 173 14.75 8.40 -8.24
CA LEU A 173 15.26 7.24 -7.51
C LEU A 173 16.33 6.55 -8.38
N SER A 174 17.38 6.08 -7.74
CA SER A 174 18.36 5.19 -8.41
C SER A 174 17.68 3.85 -8.78
N GLU A 175 18.32 3.07 -9.65
CA GLU A 175 17.80 1.77 -10.04
C GLU A 175 17.68 0.84 -8.81
N GLU A 176 18.67 0.86 -7.92
CA GLU A 176 18.66 0.08 -6.70
C GLU A 176 17.53 0.49 -5.77
N GLU A 177 17.25 1.78 -5.64
CA GLU A 177 16.15 2.28 -4.83
C GLU A 177 14.78 1.87 -5.37
N LYS A 178 14.61 1.82 -6.69
CA LYS A 178 13.39 1.31 -7.32
C LYS A 178 13.19 -0.19 -7.04
N TYR A 179 14.25 -0.99 -7.13
CA TYR A 179 14.18 -2.44 -6.85
C TYR A 179 14.03 -2.76 -5.36
N LEU A 180 14.90 -2.20 -4.53
CA LEU A 180 15.09 -2.62 -3.15
C LEU A 180 14.37 -1.76 -2.13
N GLY A 181 13.97 -0.55 -2.50
CA GLY A 181 13.28 0.42 -1.67
C GLY A 181 14.20 1.46 -1.03
N PRO A 182 13.95 2.76 -1.28
CA PRO A 182 14.82 3.85 -0.82
C PRO A 182 14.92 3.92 0.70
N VAL A 183 13.82 3.66 1.40
CA VAL A 183 13.80 3.68 2.86
C VAL A 183 14.38 2.40 3.44
N LEU A 184 14.13 1.24 2.82
CA LEU A 184 14.70 -0.04 3.25
C LEU A 184 16.24 -0.03 3.15
N LEU A 185 16.78 0.50 2.05
CA LEU A 185 18.23 0.64 1.86
C LEU A 185 18.88 1.52 2.93
N LYS A 186 18.18 2.62 3.30
CA LYS A 186 18.66 3.59 4.29
C LYS A 186 18.56 3.07 5.72
N THR A 187 17.44 2.42 6.08
CA THR A 187 17.12 2.10 7.48
C THR A 187 17.54 0.70 7.88
N ARG A 188 17.71 -0.21 6.91
CA ARG A 188 18.06 -1.62 7.12
C ARG A 188 17.27 -2.25 8.27
N PRO A 189 15.92 -2.32 8.18
CA PRO A 189 15.07 -2.81 9.27
C PRO A 189 15.29 -4.30 9.54
N GLU A 190 14.64 -4.81 10.59
CA GLU A 190 14.58 -6.25 10.82
C GLU A 190 14.16 -7.00 9.54
N ASN A 191 14.76 -8.16 9.31
CA ASN A 191 14.59 -8.97 8.09
C ASN A 191 15.14 -8.36 6.78
N TYR A 192 15.81 -7.22 6.82
CA TYR A 192 16.39 -6.58 5.63
C TYR A 192 17.26 -7.52 4.81
N LEU A 193 18.24 -8.20 5.44
CA LEU A 193 19.15 -9.11 4.73
C LEU A 193 18.41 -10.29 4.10
N LYS A 194 17.40 -10.85 4.78
CA LYS A 194 16.56 -11.92 4.23
C LYS A 194 15.78 -11.43 3.00
N TYR A 195 15.24 -10.21 3.09
CA TYR A 195 14.51 -9.60 1.98
C TYR A 195 15.42 -9.36 0.77
N ILE A 196 16.61 -8.76 0.95
CA ILE A 196 17.56 -8.51 -0.14
C ILE A 196 18.00 -9.82 -0.81
N ALA A 197 18.30 -10.86 -0.03
CA ALA A 197 18.64 -12.17 -0.56
C ALA A 197 17.49 -12.76 -1.40
N HIS A 198 16.24 -12.64 -0.93
CA HIS A 198 15.06 -13.07 -1.67
C HIS A 198 14.90 -12.28 -2.98
N GLU A 199 14.98 -10.95 -2.93
CA GLU A 199 14.84 -10.11 -4.13
C GLU A 199 15.95 -10.42 -5.16
N LYS A 200 17.18 -10.71 -4.69
CA LYS A 200 18.28 -11.14 -5.54
C LYS A 200 17.95 -12.45 -6.29
N GLU A 201 17.41 -13.44 -5.60
CA GLU A 201 16.97 -14.69 -6.24
C GLU A 201 15.84 -14.47 -7.25
N VAL A 202 14.84 -13.65 -6.91
CA VAL A 202 13.72 -13.33 -7.81
C VAL A 202 14.23 -12.60 -9.04
N PHE A 203 15.13 -11.66 -8.86
CA PHE A 203 15.73 -10.88 -9.94
C PHE A 203 16.57 -11.79 -10.87
N LEU A 204 17.43 -12.65 -10.32
CA LEU A 204 18.22 -13.62 -11.07
C LEU A 204 17.37 -14.54 -11.96
N LYS A 205 16.26 -15.04 -11.41
CA LYS A 205 15.32 -15.90 -12.16
C LYS A 205 14.64 -15.18 -13.32
N ARG A 206 14.37 -13.88 -13.18
CA ARG A 206 13.70 -13.06 -14.22
C ARG A 206 14.68 -12.57 -15.28
N SER A 207 15.96 -12.43 -14.94
CA SER A 207 16.98 -11.79 -15.75
C SER A 207 17.89 -12.77 -16.51
N LEU A 208 17.53 -14.05 -16.57
CA LEU A 208 18.32 -15.08 -17.26
C LEU A 208 18.58 -14.65 -18.71
N GLY A 209 19.87 -14.26 -18.97
CA GLY A 209 20.34 -13.88 -20.30
C GLY A 209 20.37 -12.37 -20.60
N ASP A 210 19.98 -11.48 -19.69
CA ASP A 210 20.10 -10.04 -19.90
C ASP A 210 21.39 -9.48 -19.25
N PRO A 211 22.36 -8.97 -20.05
CA PRO A 211 23.63 -8.42 -19.54
C PRO A 211 23.45 -7.22 -18.59
N LYS A 212 22.39 -6.40 -18.77
CA LYS A 212 22.11 -5.26 -17.90
C LYS A 212 21.79 -5.70 -16.47
N CYS A 213 21.20 -6.86 -16.33
CA CYS A 213 20.89 -7.41 -15.02
C CYS A 213 22.13 -7.84 -14.23
N ALA A 214 23.19 -8.27 -14.90
CA ALA A 214 24.44 -8.60 -14.24
C ALA A 214 25.10 -7.37 -13.60
N GLU A 215 25.03 -6.22 -14.27
CA GLU A 215 25.54 -4.95 -13.74
C GLU A 215 24.73 -4.47 -12.52
N ILE A 216 23.42 -4.53 -12.59
CA ILE A 216 22.52 -4.19 -11.47
C ILE A 216 22.82 -5.08 -10.27
N LEU A 217 22.94 -6.40 -10.46
CA LEU A 217 23.26 -7.34 -9.39
C LEU A 217 24.61 -7.09 -8.73
N LYS A 218 25.63 -6.71 -9.49
CA LYS A 218 26.94 -6.36 -8.96
C LYS A 218 26.83 -5.14 -8.03
N ASN A 219 25.97 -4.20 -8.35
CA ASN A 219 25.73 -3.04 -7.50
C ASN A 219 24.98 -3.39 -6.21
N TRP A 220 24.23 -4.50 -6.16
CA TRP A 220 23.53 -4.93 -4.95
C TRP A 220 24.44 -5.55 -3.89
N GLU A 221 25.66 -6.01 -4.26
CA GLU A 221 26.62 -6.60 -3.32
C GLU A 221 27.03 -5.63 -2.20
N LYS A 222 27.01 -4.33 -2.46
CA LYS A 222 27.30 -3.30 -1.45
C LYS A 222 26.20 -3.15 -0.38
N TYR A 223 25.03 -3.74 -0.60
CA TYR A 223 23.89 -3.67 0.32
C TYR A 223 23.69 -4.96 1.15
N LEU A 224 24.40 -6.02 0.82
CA LEU A 224 24.50 -7.24 1.61
C LEU A 224 25.55 -7.07 2.71
#